data_66ed488758aa30b19d11c085187ce559
#
_entry.id   66ed488758aa30b19d11c085187ce559
#
_cell.length_a   1.000
_cell.length_b   1.000
_cell.length_c   1.000
_cell.angle_alpha   90.00
_cell.angle_beta   90.00
_cell.angle_gamma   90.00
#
_symmetry.space_group_name_H-M   'P 1'
#
loop_
_entity.id
_entity.type
_entity.pdbx_description
1 polymer ?
#
loop_
_entity_poly.entity_id
_entity_poly.type
_entity_poly.pdbx_seq_one_letter_code
_entity_poly.pdbx_strand_id
1 'polypeptide(L)'
;YPIGGFTWRHIRTDIARPVVIINTLRLSRIDPILGGEQVVCHAGATLYGLERLLDPMGRDPHSVIGSSCIGASVVGGVCNNSGGALIRRGPAYTELALFAQLGADGTLRLVNNLGLRLGNDPEAILRRLDAGEIRPGDVDPQAGAASDQGYAERVRDVDAETPGRFNADPGRLREASG
;
A
#
# COMPACT_ATOMS: atom_id res chain seq x y z
N TYR A 1 -3.03 8.82 -15.50
CA TYR A 1 -3.44 8.47 -14.12
C TYR A 1 -3.57 6.95 -14.00
N PRO A 2 -2.92 6.29 -13.05
CA PRO A 2 -3.20 4.90 -12.73
C PRO A 2 -4.59 4.78 -12.10
N ILE A 3 -5.34 3.77 -12.50
CA ILE A 3 -6.66 3.46 -11.95
C ILE A 3 -6.63 2.01 -11.51
N GLY A 4 -6.76 1.78 -10.21
CA GLY A 4 -7.04 0.47 -9.64
C GLY A 4 -8.44 0.48 -9.03
N GLY A 5 -9.07 -0.67 -8.88
CA GLY A 5 -10.27 -0.92 -8.08
C GLY A 5 -11.53 -0.08 -8.28
N PHE A 6 -11.52 0.98 -9.04
CA PHE A 6 -12.66 1.88 -9.31
C PHE A 6 -13.47 2.38 -8.10
N THR A 7 -12.89 2.39 -6.91
CA THR A 7 -13.58 2.92 -5.73
C THR A 7 -13.54 4.45 -5.65
N TRP A 8 -12.86 5.09 -6.56
CA TRP A 8 -12.71 6.54 -6.66
C TRP A 8 -13.83 7.18 -7.49
N ARG A 9 -14.63 8.02 -6.86
CA ARG A 9 -15.68 8.80 -7.52
C ARG A 9 -15.22 10.11 -8.16
N HIS A 10 -13.97 10.51 -7.97
CA HIS A 10 -13.49 11.85 -8.33
C HIS A 10 -12.33 11.80 -9.33
N ILE A 11 -12.55 11.21 -10.50
CA ILE A 11 -11.69 11.56 -11.62
C ILE A 11 -12.10 12.98 -12.03
N ARG A 12 -11.18 13.92 -11.92
CA ARG A 12 -11.41 15.26 -12.43
C ARG A 12 -11.67 15.17 -13.93
N THR A 13 -12.87 15.51 -14.35
CA THR A 13 -13.30 15.50 -15.75
C THR A 13 -13.10 16.85 -16.44
N ASP A 14 -12.64 17.87 -15.70
CA ASP A 14 -12.38 19.23 -16.15
C ASP A 14 -11.00 19.44 -16.81
N ILE A 15 -10.31 18.36 -17.17
CA ILE A 15 -8.99 18.43 -17.78
C ILE A 15 -9.13 18.67 -19.27
N ALA A 16 -8.84 19.89 -19.71
CA ALA A 16 -8.82 20.29 -21.12
C ALA A 16 -7.64 19.72 -21.93
N ARG A 17 -6.95 18.67 -21.42
CA ARG A 17 -5.78 18.05 -22.07
C ARG A 17 -6.03 16.56 -22.32
N PRO A 18 -5.39 15.97 -23.36
CA PRO A 18 -5.42 14.53 -23.54
C PRO A 18 -4.93 13.81 -22.27
N VAL A 19 -5.65 12.79 -21.84
CA VAL A 19 -5.35 12.01 -20.64
C VAL A 19 -5.10 10.56 -21.03
N VAL A 20 -4.00 9.99 -20.59
CA VAL A 20 -3.74 8.55 -20.70
C VAL A 20 -4.18 7.90 -19.40
N ILE A 21 -5.06 6.91 -19.51
CA ILE A 21 -5.52 6.10 -18.37
C ILE A 21 -4.77 4.77 -18.41
N ILE A 22 -4.06 4.46 -17.31
CA ILE A 22 -3.38 3.18 -17.15
C ILE A 22 -4.20 2.31 -16.21
N ASN A 23 -4.78 1.23 -16.77
CA ASN A 23 -5.53 0.26 -15.97
C ASN A 23 -4.58 -0.78 -15.38
N THR A 24 -4.51 -0.86 -14.06
CA THR A 24 -3.61 -1.77 -13.33
C THR A 24 -4.27 -3.06 -12.87
N LEU A 25 -5.56 -3.29 -13.15
CA LEU A 25 -6.31 -4.46 -12.64
C LEU A 25 -5.69 -5.81 -13.01
N ARG A 26 -4.96 -5.89 -14.13
CA ARG A 26 -4.27 -7.12 -14.55
C ARG A 26 -2.98 -7.39 -13.77
N LEU A 27 -2.44 -6.41 -13.07
CA LEU A 27 -1.28 -6.53 -12.19
C LEU A 27 -1.75 -6.94 -10.78
N SER A 28 -2.33 -8.13 -10.65
CA SER A 28 -3.07 -8.54 -9.45
C SER A 28 -2.30 -9.53 -8.55
N ARG A 29 -1.05 -9.81 -8.86
CA ARG A 29 -0.24 -10.77 -8.10
C ARG A 29 -0.02 -10.31 -6.66
N ILE A 30 -0.02 -11.29 -5.73
CA ILE A 30 0.30 -11.11 -4.32
C ILE A 30 1.24 -12.26 -3.93
N ASP A 31 2.42 -11.93 -3.44
CA ASP A 31 3.42 -12.89 -3.01
C ASP A 31 3.69 -12.74 -1.50
N PRO A 32 3.26 -13.71 -0.67
CA PRO A 32 3.60 -13.73 0.75
C PRO A 32 5.10 -13.99 0.93
N ILE A 33 5.72 -13.23 1.81
CA ILE A 33 7.12 -13.40 2.22
C ILE A 33 7.20 -13.48 3.75
N LEU A 34 8.31 -14.00 4.27
CA LEU A 34 8.52 -14.14 5.71
C LEU A 34 7.36 -14.88 6.43
N GLY A 35 6.86 -15.98 5.83
CA GLY A 35 5.75 -16.72 6.41
C GLY A 35 4.43 -15.94 6.46
N GLY A 36 4.24 -14.97 5.57
CA GLY A 36 3.06 -14.12 5.50
C GLY A 36 3.07 -12.92 6.47
N GLU A 37 4.21 -12.64 7.11
CA GLU A 37 4.36 -11.41 7.90
C GLU A 37 4.40 -10.17 7.02
N GLN A 38 4.88 -10.34 5.81
CA GLN A 38 4.87 -9.32 4.77
C GLN A 38 4.32 -9.90 3.47
N VAL A 39 3.83 -9.03 2.61
CA VAL A 39 3.37 -9.40 1.27
C VAL A 39 3.88 -8.40 0.25
N VAL A 40 4.24 -8.89 -0.94
CA VAL A 40 4.49 -8.03 -2.10
C VAL A 40 3.22 -7.98 -2.93
N CYS A 41 2.62 -6.82 -3.03
CA CYS A 41 1.38 -6.61 -3.78
C CYS A 41 1.63 -5.81 -5.05
N HIS A 42 1.17 -6.32 -6.17
CA HIS A 42 1.13 -5.55 -7.41
C HIS A 42 0.01 -4.49 -7.37
N ALA A 43 0.11 -3.48 -8.23
CA ALA A 43 -0.76 -2.29 -8.20
C ALA A 43 -2.27 -2.57 -8.33
N GLY A 44 -2.65 -3.68 -8.95
CA GLY A 44 -4.04 -4.11 -9.10
C GLY A 44 -4.50 -5.18 -8.11
N ALA A 45 -3.63 -5.59 -7.18
CA ALA A 45 -3.99 -6.54 -6.14
C ALA A 45 -5.12 -5.96 -5.25
N THR A 46 -6.16 -6.75 -5.01
CA THR A 46 -7.32 -6.31 -4.22
C THR A 46 -7.18 -6.70 -2.76
N LEU A 47 -7.77 -5.92 -1.86
CA LEU A 47 -7.88 -6.27 -0.45
C LEU A 47 -8.62 -7.59 -0.26
N TYR A 48 -9.67 -7.83 -1.02
CA TYR A 48 -10.38 -9.11 -1.00
C TYR A 48 -9.49 -10.29 -1.36
N GLY A 49 -8.64 -10.14 -2.40
CA GLY A 49 -7.67 -11.17 -2.78
C GLY A 49 -6.63 -11.41 -1.69
N LEU A 50 -6.18 -10.34 -1.04
CA LEU A 50 -5.24 -10.41 0.08
C LEU A 50 -5.85 -11.12 1.30
N GLU A 51 -7.06 -10.77 1.69
CA GLU A 51 -7.79 -11.43 2.80
C GLU A 51 -7.88 -12.94 2.55
N ARG A 52 -8.34 -13.35 1.37
CA ARG A 52 -8.46 -14.78 1.01
C ARG A 52 -7.14 -15.52 0.98
N LEU A 53 -6.05 -14.85 0.63
CA LEU A 53 -4.71 -15.44 0.62
C LEU A 53 -4.18 -15.64 2.04
N LEU A 54 -4.45 -14.72 2.95
CA LEU A 54 -3.92 -14.72 4.31
C LEU A 54 -4.73 -15.59 5.28
N ASP A 55 -6.03 -15.75 5.05
CA ASP A 55 -6.94 -16.52 5.91
C ASP A 55 -6.44 -17.95 6.21
N PRO A 56 -6.02 -18.78 5.21
CA PRO A 56 -5.47 -20.10 5.49
C PRO A 56 -4.14 -20.09 6.27
N MET A 57 -3.47 -18.93 6.32
CA MET A 57 -2.23 -18.73 7.07
C MET A 57 -2.50 -18.23 8.50
N GLY A 58 -3.77 -18.05 8.89
CA GLY A 58 -4.20 -17.50 10.17
C GLY A 58 -3.79 -16.03 10.35
N ARG A 59 -3.75 -15.27 9.25
CA ARG A 59 -3.34 -13.86 9.22
C ARG A 59 -4.40 -12.98 8.59
N ASP A 60 -4.43 -11.72 9.01
CA ASP A 60 -5.30 -10.69 8.46
C ASP A 60 -4.49 -9.58 7.80
N PRO A 61 -5.05 -8.87 6.80
CA PRO A 61 -4.46 -7.64 6.30
C PRO A 61 -4.33 -6.59 7.40
N HIS A 62 -3.35 -5.70 7.26
CA HIS A 62 -3.16 -4.60 8.21
C HIS A 62 -4.42 -3.74 8.35
N SER A 63 -5.07 -3.43 7.25
CA SER A 63 -6.30 -2.65 7.22
C SER A 63 -7.42 -3.38 6.49
N VAL A 64 -8.62 -3.29 7.04
CA VAL A 64 -9.86 -3.73 6.41
C VAL A 64 -10.76 -2.52 6.24
N ILE A 65 -11.05 -2.16 5.01
CA ILE A 65 -11.93 -1.04 4.66
C ILE A 65 -13.23 -1.59 4.06
N GLY A 66 -14.36 -0.90 4.27
CA GLY A 66 -15.66 -1.36 3.80
C GLY A 66 -15.76 -1.53 2.28
N SER A 67 -14.82 -0.96 1.52
CA SER A 67 -14.72 -1.13 0.07
C SER A 67 -13.91 -2.36 -0.37
N SER A 68 -13.37 -3.16 0.55
CA SER A 68 -12.61 -4.37 0.20
C SER A 68 -13.46 -5.36 -0.61
N CYS A 69 -14.73 -5.53 -0.26
CA CYS A 69 -15.67 -6.39 -0.98
C CYS A 69 -16.03 -5.91 -2.40
N ILE A 70 -15.79 -4.64 -2.73
CA ILE A 70 -16.09 -4.05 -4.04
C ILE A 70 -14.83 -3.79 -4.89
N GLY A 71 -13.71 -4.36 -4.51
CA GLY A 71 -12.48 -4.37 -5.32
C GLY A 71 -11.49 -3.24 -5.02
N ALA A 72 -11.50 -2.66 -3.82
CA ALA A 72 -10.45 -1.73 -3.38
C ALA A 72 -9.08 -2.39 -3.48
N SER A 73 -8.09 -1.69 -4.04
CA SER A 73 -6.74 -2.20 -4.17
C SER A 73 -5.93 -1.98 -2.89
N VAL A 74 -5.02 -2.91 -2.59
CA VAL A 74 -4.07 -2.80 -1.48
C VAL A 74 -3.23 -1.53 -1.61
N VAL A 75 -2.64 -1.33 -2.79
CA VAL A 75 -1.78 -0.17 -3.06
C VAL A 75 -2.56 1.15 -2.94
N GLY A 76 -3.81 1.19 -3.43
CA GLY A 76 -4.68 2.36 -3.27
C GLY A 76 -4.99 2.65 -1.80
N GLY A 77 -5.21 1.61 -0.99
CA GLY A 77 -5.40 1.75 0.45
C GLY A 77 -4.19 2.34 1.15
N VAL A 78 -3.00 1.82 0.85
CA VAL A 78 -1.73 2.31 1.41
C VAL A 78 -1.46 3.77 0.98
N CYS A 79 -1.61 4.08 -0.31
CA CYS A 79 -1.37 5.45 -0.83
C CYS A 79 -2.32 6.49 -0.25
N ASN A 80 -3.50 6.08 0.19
CA ASN A 80 -4.49 6.97 0.82
C ASN A 80 -4.52 6.84 2.35
N ASN A 81 -3.62 6.07 2.94
CA ASN A 81 -3.62 5.78 4.37
C ASN A 81 -5.01 5.30 4.88
N SER A 82 -5.61 4.37 4.16
CA SER A 82 -6.99 3.91 4.41
C SER A 82 -7.00 2.88 5.54
N GLY A 83 -7.06 3.34 6.79
CA GLY A 83 -7.06 2.47 7.98
C GLY A 83 -8.39 1.75 8.27
N GLY A 84 -9.50 2.28 7.76
CA GLY A 84 -10.84 1.74 8.04
C GLY A 84 -11.17 1.69 9.52
N ALA A 85 -11.82 0.61 9.96
CA ALA A 85 -12.19 0.39 11.36
C ALA A 85 -11.02 -0.04 12.27
N LEU A 86 -9.85 -0.32 11.68
CA LEU A 86 -8.71 -0.88 12.40
C LEU A 86 -7.67 0.18 12.78
N ILE A 87 -8.10 1.40 13.07
CA ILE A 87 -7.22 2.54 13.42
C ILE A 87 -6.24 2.22 14.57
N ARG A 88 -6.60 1.32 15.48
CA ARG A 88 -5.70 0.87 16.55
C ARG A 88 -4.47 0.11 16.08
N ARG A 89 -4.49 -0.41 14.85
CA ARG A 89 -3.33 -1.06 14.22
C ARG A 89 -2.31 -0.05 13.67
N GLY A 90 -2.65 1.23 13.72
CA GLY A 90 -1.85 2.29 13.13
C GLY A 90 -2.16 2.51 11.65
N PRO A 91 -1.38 3.35 10.97
CA PRO A 91 -1.61 3.69 9.58
C PRO A 91 -1.34 2.51 8.64
N ALA A 92 -2.12 2.43 7.57
CA ALA A 92 -1.84 1.57 6.44
C ALA A 92 -0.77 2.23 5.55
N TYR A 93 0.42 2.45 6.11
CA TYR A 93 1.51 3.18 5.47
C TYR A 93 2.74 2.28 5.32
N THR A 94 3.43 2.40 4.20
CA THR A 94 4.75 1.79 4.00
C THR A 94 5.60 2.64 3.07
N GLU A 95 6.89 2.71 3.36
CA GLU A 95 7.90 3.27 2.46
C GLU A 95 8.43 2.23 1.47
N LEU A 96 8.06 0.96 1.67
CA LEU A 96 8.45 -0.14 0.80
C LEU A 96 7.63 -0.09 -0.49
N ALA A 97 8.18 0.53 -1.52
CA ALA A 97 7.50 0.69 -2.80
C ALA A 97 8.46 0.54 -3.99
N LEU A 98 7.91 0.02 -5.09
CA LEU A 98 8.52 0.06 -6.41
C LEU A 98 7.66 0.94 -7.30
N PHE A 99 8.25 1.92 -7.95
CA PHE A 99 7.53 2.80 -8.85
C PHE A 99 8.39 3.33 -9.99
N ALA A 100 7.74 3.64 -11.10
CA ALA A 100 8.37 4.35 -12.20
C ALA A 100 8.29 5.86 -11.95
N GLN A 101 9.41 6.54 -12.02
CA GLN A 101 9.53 7.98 -11.89
C GLN A 101 9.91 8.62 -13.21
N LEU A 102 9.09 9.55 -13.68
CA LEU A 102 9.40 10.39 -14.83
C LEU A 102 10.12 11.67 -14.34
N GLY A 103 11.35 11.86 -14.79
CA GLY A 103 12.13 13.04 -14.52
C GLY A 103 11.64 14.26 -15.30
N ALA A 104 12.05 15.47 -14.87
CA ALA A 104 11.74 16.71 -15.59
C ALA A 104 12.38 16.77 -16.99
N ASP A 105 13.44 16.03 -17.20
CA ASP A 105 14.15 15.84 -18.47
C ASP A 105 13.49 14.79 -19.40
N GLY A 106 12.36 14.22 -18.99
CA GLY A 106 11.66 13.17 -19.72
C GLY A 106 12.23 11.76 -19.53
N THR A 107 13.27 11.59 -18.72
CA THR A 107 13.81 10.25 -18.43
C THR A 107 12.89 9.45 -17.53
N LEU A 108 12.67 8.18 -17.85
CA LEU A 108 11.94 7.23 -17.02
C LEU A 108 12.93 6.34 -16.28
N ARG A 109 12.79 6.26 -14.96
CA ARG A 109 13.61 5.37 -14.12
C ARG A 109 12.72 4.56 -13.18
N LEU A 110 13.20 3.36 -12.84
CA LEU A 110 12.59 2.51 -11.82
C LEU A 110 13.24 2.84 -10.47
N VAL A 111 12.40 3.18 -9.48
CA VAL A 111 12.83 3.37 -8.09
C VAL A 111 12.42 2.12 -7.31
N ASN A 112 13.39 1.39 -6.79
CA ASN A 112 13.17 0.17 -6.03
C ASN A 112 13.49 0.42 -4.54
N ASN A 113 12.44 0.63 -3.75
CA ASN A 113 12.50 0.73 -2.30
C ASN A 113 11.77 -0.45 -1.61
N LEU A 114 11.58 -1.58 -2.33
CA LEU A 114 10.86 -2.74 -1.76
C LEU A 114 11.60 -3.44 -0.62
N GLY A 115 12.87 -3.11 -0.38
CA GLY A 115 13.69 -3.90 0.55
C GLY A 115 13.97 -5.32 0.04
N LEU A 116 13.94 -5.50 -1.28
CA LEU A 116 14.24 -6.76 -1.94
C LEU A 116 15.47 -6.60 -2.82
N ARG A 117 16.44 -7.50 -2.66
CA ARG A 117 17.70 -7.55 -3.42
C ARG A 117 17.48 -8.24 -4.78
N LEU A 118 16.76 -7.58 -5.68
CA LEU A 118 16.38 -8.13 -6.99
C LEU A 118 17.39 -7.81 -8.10
N GLY A 119 18.49 -7.12 -7.80
CA GLY A 119 19.46 -6.61 -8.75
C GLY A 119 19.20 -5.15 -9.11
N ASN A 120 19.93 -4.65 -10.13
CA ASN A 120 19.90 -3.25 -10.53
C ASN A 120 19.29 -3.02 -11.93
N ASP A 121 19.09 -4.08 -12.70
CA ASP A 121 18.47 -3.97 -14.02
C ASP A 121 16.94 -3.90 -13.91
N PRO A 122 16.32 -2.81 -14.39
CA PRO A 122 14.87 -2.62 -14.28
C PRO A 122 14.04 -3.74 -14.88
N GLU A 123 14.42 -4.25 -16.05
CA GLU A 123 13.69 -5.31 -16.73
C GLU A 123 13.79 -6.64 -15.98
N ALA A 124 14.98 -6.95 -15.45
CA ALA A 124 15.18 -8.15 -14.64
C ALA A 124 14.38 -8.09 -13.33
N ILE A 125 14.35 -6.94 -12.66
CA ILE A 125 13.53 -6.72 -11.46
C ILE A 125 12.05 -6.99 -11.77
N LEU A 126 11.52 -6.34 -12.81
CA LEU A 126 10.11 -6.49 -13.18
C LEU A 126 9.76 -7.93 -13.57
N ARG A 127 10.61 -8.61 -14.33
CA ARG A 127 10.41 -10.04 -14.69
C ARG A 127 10.39 -10.95 -13.47
N ARG A 128 11.30 -10.75 -12.52
CA ARG A 128 11.34 -11.55 -11.29
C ARG A 128 10.07 -11.36 -10.46
N LEU A 129 9.59 -10.13 -10.33
CA LEU A 129 8.36 -9.82 -9.61
C LEU A 129 7.14 -10.41 -10.33
N ASP A 130 7.05 -10.31 -11.64
CA ASP A 130 5.95 -10.87 -12.45
C ASP A 130 5.94 -12.42 -12.35
N ALA A 131 7.10 -13.04 -12.31
CA ALA A 131 7.23 -14.49 -12.13
C ALA A 131 7.04 -14.94 -10.66
N GLY A 132 7.05 -14.02 -9.67
CA GLY A 132 7.05 -14.33 -8.24
C GLY A 132 8.35 -14.96 -7.75
N GLU A 133 9.44 -14.67 -8.41
CA GLU A 133 10.76 -15.19 -8.06
C GLU A 133 11.40 -14.39 -6.91
N ILE A 134 10.74 -14.43 -5.75
CA ILE A 134 11.24 -13.82 -4.52
C ILE A 134 11.72 -14.94 -3.59
N ARG A 135 13.00 -14.93 -3.27
CA ARG A 135 13.62 -15.92 -2.38
C ARG A 135 13.79 -15.33 -0.98
N PRO A 136 13.82 -16.16 0.08
CA PRO A 136 14.05 -15.66 1.44
C PRO A 136 15.34 -14.80 1.59
N GLY A 137 16.40 -15.15 0.86
CA GLY A 137 17.66 -14.41 0.85
C GLY A 137 17.63 -13.07 0.10
N ASP A 138 16.58 -12.81 -0.66
CA ASP A 138 16.38 -11.52 -1.33
C ASP A 138 15.82 -10.46 -0.37
N VAL A 139 15.18 -10.87 0.73
CA VAL A 139 14.55 -9.96 1.68
C VAL A 139 15.61 -9.30 2.55
N ASP A 140 15.60 -7.98 2.59
CA ASP A 140 16.41 -7.21 3.53
C ASP A 140 15.66 -7.08 4.86
N PRO A 141 16.14 -7.73 5.95
CA PRO A 141 15.46 -7.69 7.25
C PRO A 141 15.49 -6.29 7.91
N GLN A 142 16.33 -5.40 7.42
CA GLN A 142 16.40 -4.01 7.90
C GLN A 142 15.47 -3.07 7.13
N ALA A 143 14.90 -3.52 6.01
CA ALA A 143 13.95 -2.73 5.25
C ALA A 143 12.60 -2.66 5.97
N GLY A 144 11.93 -1.53 5.88
CA GLY A 144 10.58 -1.33 6.42
C GLY A 144 10.53 -0.69 7.80
N ALA A 145 11.66 -0.32 8.38
CA ALA A 145 11.63 0.64 9.48
C ALA A 145 11.11 1.97 8.91
N ALA A 146 9.94 2.41 9.36
CA ALA A 146 9.40 3.71 8.97
C ALA A 146 10.39 4.82 9.33
N SER A 147 10.64 5.76 8.41
CA SER A 147 11.49 6.91 8.67
C SER A 147 10.88 7.84 9.73
N ASP A 148 9.55 7.91 9.78
CA ASP A 148 8.80 8.64 10.82
C ASP A 148 8.45 7.73 12.01
N GLN A 149 9.35 7.59 12.95
CA GLN A 149 9.12 6.86 14.20
C GLN A 149 8.05 7.53 15.09
N GLY A 150 7.90 8.85 14.99
CA GLY A 150 6.91 9.60 15.77
C GLY A 150 5.46 9.31 15.36
N TYR A 151 5.23 8.75 14.17
CA TYR A 151 3.88 8.40 13.73
C TYR A 151 3.27 7.30 14.62
N ALA A 152 4.04 6.27 14.96
CA ALA A 152 3.57 5.20 15.83
C ALA A 152 3.21 5.70 17.26
N GLU A 153 3.91 6.70 17.75
CA GLU A 153 3.63 7.34 19.04
C GLU A 153 2.36 8.19 18.96
N ARG A 154 2.19 8.97 17.88
CA ARG A 154 0.96 9.75 17.65
C ARG A 154 -0.29 8.87 17.57
N VAL A 155 -0.17 7.66 17.01
CA VAL A 155 -1.28 6.71 16.94
C VAL A 155 -1.52 6.00 18.29
N ARG A 156 -0.49 5.79 19.10
CA ARG A 156 -0.64 5.23 20.46
C ARG A 156 -1.37 6.18 21.41
N ASP A 157 -1.24 7.50 21.21
CA ASP A 157 -2.01 8.50 21.96
C ASP A 157 -3.54 8.40 21.72
N VAL A 158 -3.94 7.60 20.74
CA VAL A 158 -5.33 7.23 20.44
C VAL A 158 -5.71 5.97 21.24
N ASP A 159 -5.30 5.86 22.49
CA ASP A 159 -5.59 4.71 23.35
C ASP A 159 -7.00 4.75 23.95
N ALA A 160 -7.37 3.72 24.70
CA ALA A 160 -8.74 3.41 25.14
C ALA A 160 -9.51 4.54 25.84
N GLU A 161 -8.83 5.54 26.38
CA GLU A 161 -9.46 6.77 26.91
C GLU A 161 -9.91 7.76 25.82
N THR A 162 -9.52 7.51 24.59
CA THR A 162 -9.65 8.44 23.48
C THR A 162 -11.04 8.51 22.82
N PRO A 163 -11.96 7.51 22.89
CA PRO A 163 -13.31 7.69 22.35
C PRO A 163 -14.01 8.95 22.87
N GLY A 164 -13.79 9.29 24.14
CA GLY A 164 -14.34 10.52 24.72
C GLY A 164 -13.66 11.79 24.19
N ARG A 165 -12.36 11.73 23.91
CA ARG A 165 -11.59 12.86 23.34
C ARG A 165 -11.89 13.05 21.85
N PHE A 166 -12.13 12.00 21.09
CA PHE A 166 -12.53 12.11 19.69
C PHE A 166 -13.89 12.75 19.49
N ASN A 167 -14.84 12.46 20.37
CA ASN A 167 -16.13 13.12 20.35
C ASN A 167 -16.03 14.61 20.73
N ALA A 168 -15.00 15.01 21.49
CA ALA A 168 -14.77 16.38 21.93
C ALA A 168 -13.91 17.19 20.92
N ASP A 169 -13.05 16.52 20.14
CA ASP A 169 -12.12 17.18 19.22
C ASP A 169 -11.95 16.40 17.89
N PRO A 170 -12.85 16.65 16.91
CA PRO A 170 -12.75 16.03 15.58
C PRO A 170 -11.48 16.41 14.80
N GLY A 171 -10.78 17.50 15.19
CA GLY A 171 -9.51 17.91 14.61
C GLY A 171 -8.39 16.91 14.91
N ARG A 172 -8.31 16.45 16.15
CA ARG A 172 -7.34 15.43 16.58
C ARG A 172 -7.51 14.09 15.87
N LEU A 173 -8.74 13.72 15.55
CA LEU A 173 -9.00 12.52 14.76
C LEU A 173 -8.36 12.62 13.36
N ARG A 174 -8.43 13.78 12.73
CA ARG A 174 -7.82 14.04 11.43
C ARG A 174 -6.29 14.05 11.50
N GLU A 175 -5.71 14.61 12.53
CA GLU A 175 -4.26 14.60 12.74
C GLU A 175 -3.74 13.18 13.01
N ALA A 176 -4.50 12.35 13.73
CA ALA A 176 -4.14 10.97 14.03
C ALA A 176 -4.40 10.01 12.85
N SER A 177 -5.25 10.40 11.89
CA SER A 177 -5.54 9.57 10.70
C SER A 177 -4.75 9.97 9.46
N GLY A 178 -3.82 10.93 9.58
CA GLY A 178 -2.92 11.37 8.52
C GLY A 178 -3.50 12.42 7.65
#